data_0cdd665b8cdbc145eece0f32195cceaf
#
_entry.id   0cdd665b8cdbc145eece0f32195cceaf
#
_cell.length_a   1.000
_cell.length_b   1.000
_cell.length_c   1.000
_cell.angle_alpha   90.00
_cell.angle_beta   90.00
_cell.angle_gamma   90.00
#
_symmetry.space_group_name_H-M   'P 1'
#
loop_
_entity.id
_entity.type
_entity.pdbx_description
1 polymer ?
#
loop_
_entity_poly.entity_id
_entity_poly.type
_entity_poly.pdbx_seq_one_letter_code
_entity_poly.pdbx_strand_id
1 'polypeptide(L)'
;MSYQLLIVDDEVLIRKALSQYIDWESLNCVVHATASNGKEAIKIIEENKIDIVITDVKMPLIDGIELSRYICKNHPNITTVILSGYAEFEYAQSACSTA
;
A
#
# COMPACT_ATOMS: atom_id res chain seq x y z
N MET A 1 19.25 -6.27 5.58
CA MET A 1 18.13 -6.71 4.71
C MET A 1 17.16 -5.56 4.52
N SER A 2 16.64 -5.44 3.32
CA SER A 2 15.72 -4.34 2.99
C SER A 2 14.27 -4.85 2.90
N TYR A 3 13.34 -4.04 3.37
CA TYR A 3 11.92 -4.33 3.20
C TYR A 3 11.47 -3.91 1.80
N GLN A 4 10.74 -4.78 1.14
CA GLN A 4 10.22 -4.53 -0.20
C GLN A 4 8.92 -3.76 -0.12
N LEU A 5 8.88 -2.59 -0.72
CA LEU A 5 7.77 -1.64 -0.60
C LEU A 5 7.00 -1.56 -1.91
N LEU A 6 5.69 -1.57 -1.81
CA LEU A 6 4.77 -1.31 -2.92
C LEU A 6 4.00 -0.03 -2.63
N ILE A 7 4.04 0.90 -3.56
CA ILE A 7 3.30 2.17 -3.47
C ILE A 7 2.12 2.10 -4.42
N VAL A 8 0.91 2.33 -3.90
CA VAL A 8 -0.33 2.25 -4.68
C VAL A 8 -1.06 3.58 -4.62
N ASP A 9 -1.25 4.21 -5.76
CA ASP A 9 -1.98 5.47 -5.87
C ASP A 9 -2.37 5.65 -7.33
N ASP A 10 -3.59 6.14 -7.58
CA ASP A 10 -4.06 6.36 -8.94
C ASP A 10 -3.45 7.61 -9.58
N GLU A 11 -2.83 8.48 -8.79
CA GLU A 11 -2.18 9.69 -9.30
C GLU A 11 -0.70 9.47 -9.53
N VAL A 12 -0.27 9.62 -10.78
CA VAL A 12 1.12 9.36 -11.15
C VAL A 12 2.10 10.28 -10.44
N LEU A 13 1.70 11.54 -10.18
CA LEU A 13 2.57 12.50 -9.50
C LEU A 13 2.80 12.10 -8.04
N ILE A 14 1.77 11.58 -7.39
CA ILE A 14 1.90 11.10 -6.01
C ILE A 14 2.82 9.88 -5.95
N ARG A 15 2.65 8.93 -6.87
CA ARG A 15 3.53 7.76 -6.92
C ARG A 15 5.00 8.18 -7.10
N LYS A 16 5.25 9.12 -8.00
CA LYS A 16 6.60 9.61 -8.24
C LYS A 16 7.16 10.33 -7.02
N ALA A 17 6.35 11.19 -6.40
CA ALA A 17 6.77 11.93 -5.22
C ALA A 17 7.13 10.99 -4.07
N LEU A 18 6.29 10.02 -3.78
CA LEU A 18 6.54 9.06 -2.73
C LEU A 18 7.78 8.20 -3.03
N SER A 19 8.00 7.86 -4.29
CA SER A 19 9.14 7.04 -4.69
C SER A 19 10.46 7.80 -4.63
N GLN A 20 10.45 9.09 -4.94
CA GLN A 20 11.69 9.87 -5.17
C GLN A 20 12.08 10.78 -4.02
N TYR A 21 11.11 11.33 -3.28
CA TYR A 21 11.40 12.34 -2.27
C TYR A 21 11.57 11.81 -0.86
N ILE A 22 11.22 10.55 -0.63
CA ILE A 22 11.43 9.92 0.67
C ILE A 22 12.69 9.08 0.60
N ASP A 23 13.54 9.25 1.60
CA ASP A 23 14.78 8.47 1.71
C ASP A 23 14.48 7.09 2.27
N TRP A 24 13.94 6.23 1.42
CA TRP A 24 13.57 4.87 1.81
C TRP A 24 14.78 4.05 2.25
N GLU A 25 15.94 4.32 1.66
CA GLU A 25 17.15 3.59 2.02
C GLU A 25 17.51 3.77 3.48
N SER A 26 17.34 4.99 4.02
CA SER A 26 17.61 5.24 5.43
C SER A 26 16.65 4.50 6.36
N LEU A 27 15.50 4.07 5.84
CA LEU A 27 14.49 3.30 6.56
C LEU A 27 14.60 1.79 6.28
N ASN A 28 15.65 1.37 5.62
CA ASN A 28 15.86 -0.01 5.18
C ASN A 28 14.75 -0.52 4.27
N CYS A 29 14.22 0.37 3.42
CA CYS A 29 13.17 0.04 2.48
C CYS A 29 13.64 0.26 1.04
N VAL A 30 13.14 -0.56 0.14
CA VAL A 30 13.37 -0.42 -1.30
C VAL A 30 12.01 -0.37 -1.98
N VAL A 31 11.79 0.62 -2.82
CA VAL A 31 10.56 0.69 -3.61
C VAL A 31 10.65 -0.38 -4.69
N HIS A 32 9.99 -1.51 -4.45
CA HIS A 32 10.00 -2.64 -5.36
C HIS A 32 9.20 -2.34 -6.63
N ALA A 33 8.02 -1.75 -6.44
CA ALA A 33 7.13 -1.46 -7.55
C ALA A 33 6.11 -0.40 -7.14
N THR A 34 5.41 0.14 -8.12
CA THR A 34 4.27 1.03 -7.90
C THR A 34 3.08 0.49 -8.67
N ALA A 35 1.87 0.78 -8.19
CA ALA A 35 0.64 0.35 -8.82
C ALA A 35 -0.33 1.53 -8.91
N SER A 36 -1.17 1.55 -9.93
CA SER A 36 -2.11 2.63 -10.15
C SER A 36 -3.50 2.35 -9.58
N ASN A 37 -3.75 1.14 -9.12
CA ASN A 37 -5.02 0.76 -8.52
C ASN A 37 -4.83 -0.52 -7.70
N GLY A 38 -5.89 -0.88 -6.95
CA GLY A 38 -5.81 -2.05 -6.08
C GLY A 38 -5.71 -3.38 -6.81
N LYS A 39 -6.31 -3.47 -7.99
CA LYS A 39 -6.24 -4.69 -8.80
C LYS A 39 -4.81 -4.98 -9.24
N GLU A 40 -4.13 -3.95 -9.73
CA GLU A 40 -2.72 -4.06 -10.11
C GLU A 40 -1.85 -4.38 -8.90
N ALA A 41 -2.16 -3.77 -7.76
CA ALA A 41 -1.44 -4.03 -6.52
C ALA A 41 -1.55 -5.49 -6.09
N ILE A 42 -2.74 -6.06 -6.16
CA ILE A 42 -2.96 -7.47 -5.81
C ILE A 42 -2.12 -8.38 -6.70
N LYS A 43 -2.08 -8.09 -7.99
CA LYS A 43 -1.27 -8.87 -8.92
C LYS A 43 0.20 -8.84 -8.53
N ILE A 44 0.72 -7.66 -8.19
CA ILE A 44 2.12 -7.51 -7.79
C ILE A 44 2.38 -8.28 -6.49
N ILE A 45 1.48 -8.19 -5.53
CA ILE A 45 1.60 -8.89 -4.25
C ILE A 45 1.63 -10.41 -4.45
N GLU A 46 0.80 -10.91 -5.36
CA GLU A 46 0.74 -12.35 -5.62
C GLU A 46 1.98 -12.89 -6.32
N GLU A 47 2.65 -12.05 -7.10
CA GLU A 47 3.79 -12.47 -7.93
C GLU A 47 5.15 -12.13 -7.33
N ASN A 48 5.20 -11.32 -6.27
CA ASN A 48 6.44 -10.82 -5.70
C ASN A 48 6.37 -10.83 -4.18
N LYS A 49 7.55 -10.86 -3.56
CA LYS A 49 7.63 -10.71 -2.12
C LYS A 49 7.54 -9.23 -1.75
N ILE A 50 6.44 -8.83 -1.15
CA ILE A 50 6.23 -7.47 -0.68
C ILE A 50 6.11 -7.50 0.83
N ASP A 51 6.78 -6.58 1.51
CA ASP A 51 6.75 -6.49 2.98
C ASP A 51 5.84 -5.38 3.46
N ILE A 52 5.79 -4.27 2.74
CA ILE A 52 5.03 -3.09 3.12
C ILE A 52 4.28 -2.55 1.91
N VAL A 53 3.01 -2.23 2.11
CA VAL A 53 2.18 -1.59 1.08
C VAL A 53 1.74 -0.23 1.59
N ILE A 54 2.01 0.82 0.81
CA ILE A 54 1.49 2.16 1.07
C ILE A 54 0.43 2.43 0.01
N THR A 55 -0.78 2.72 0.42
CA THR A 55 -1.89 2.91 -0.52
C THR A 55 -2.73 4.12 -0.17
N ASP A 56 -3.27 4.78 -1.19
CA ASP A 56 -4.34 5.75 -1.02
C ASP A 56 -5.65 5.02 -0.79
N VAL A 57 -6.65 5.72 -0.24
CA VAL A 57 -7.99 5.16 -0.02
C VAL A 57 -8.79 5.17 -1.32
N LYS A 58 -8.87 6.33 -1.96
CA LYS A 58 -9.73 6.51 -3.15
C LYS A 58 -9.01 6.17 -4.43
N MET A 59 -9.35 5.03 -4.97
CA MET A 59 -8.78 4.56 -6.24
C MET A 59 -9.86 3.84 -7.03
N PRO A 60 -9.77 3.83 -8.36
CA PRO A 60 -10.72 3.07 -9.18
C PRO A 60 -10.54 1.57 -9.00
N LEU A 61 -11.56 0.82 -9.32
CA LEU A 61 -11.64 -0.64 -9.26
C LEU A 61 -11.67 -1.13 -7.81
N ILE A 62 -10.52 -1.39 -7.22
CA ILE A 62 -10.39 -1.81 -5.83
C ILE A 62 -9.75 -0.66 -5.06
N ASP A 63 -10.47 -0.09 -4.10
CA ASP A 63 -9.94 1.03 -3.31
C ASP A 63 -8.98 0.55 -2.22
N GLY A 64 -8.38 1.51 -1.51
CA GLY A 64 -7.38 1.21 -0.49
C GLY A 64 -7.94 0.41 0.68
N ILE A 65 -9.21 0.59 1.01
CA ILE A 65 -9.85 -0.15 2.10
C ILE A 65 -10.07 -1.61 1.71
N GLU A 66 -10.54 -1.84 0.50
CA GLU A 66 -10.72 -3.20 -0.02
C GLU A 66 -9.37 -3.89 -0.16
N LEU A 67 -8.36 -3.17 -0.63
CA LEU A 67 -7.01 -3.69 -0.75
C LEU A 67 -6.46 -4.08 0.64
N SER A 68 -6.67 -3.21 1.63
CA SER A 68 -6.24 -3.48 3.00
C SER A 68 -6.90 -4.73 3.56
N ARG A 69 -8.20 -4.91 3.31
CA ARG A 69 -8.91 -6.13 3.73
C ARG A 69 -8.35 -7.38 3.08
N TYR A 70 -8.09 -7.29 1.78
CA TYR A 70 -7.50 -8.42 1.04
C TYR A 70 -6.15 -8.80 1.64
N ILE A 71 -5.29 -7.82 1.88
CA ILE A 71 -3.96 -8.06 2.45
C ILE A 71 -4.08 -8.65 3.85
N CYS A 72 -4.93 -8.08 4.67
CA CYS A 72 -5.12 -8.52 6.04
C CYS A 72 -5.57 -9.99 6.09
N LYS A 73 -6.41 -10.39 5.16
CA LYS A 73 -6.94 -11.75 5.10
C LYS A 73 -5.98 -12.75 4.48
N ASN A 74 -5.32 -12.37 3.40
CA ASN A 74 -4.54 -13.32 2.58
C ASN A 74 -3.03 -13.21 2.78
N HIS A 75 -2.56 -12.06 3.26
CA HIS A 75 -1.13 -11.80 3.44
C HIS A 75 -0.89 -11.09 4.77
N PRO A 76 -1.15 -11.77 5.90
CA PRO A 76 -1.09 -11.10 7.22
C PRO A 76 0.30 -10.62 7.61
N ASN A 77 1.34 -11.07 6.91
CA ASN A 77 2.71 -10.65 7.18
C ASN A 77 3.06 -9.31 6.51
N ILE A 78 2.20 -8.83 5.60
CA ILE A 78 2.41 -7.55 4.95
C ILE A 78 1.85 -6.43 5.82
N THR A 79 2.66 -5.40 6.06
CA THR A 79 2.20 -4.20 6.75
C THR A 79 1.57 -3.25 5.75
N THR A 80 0.35 -2.82 6.02
CA THR A 80 -0.37 -1.89 5.14
C THR A 80 -0.44 -0.52 5.80
N VAL A 81 -0.01 0.51 5.06
CA VAL A 81 -0.08 1.91 5.48
C VAL A 81 -1.04 2.62 4.55
N ILE A 82 -2.06 3.26 5.10
CA ILE A 82 -3.07 3.95 4.31
C ILE A 82 -2.89 5.46 4.45
N LEU A 83 -2.74 6.13 3.32
CA LEU A 83 -2.61 7.58 3.25
C LEU A 83 -4.00 8.17 3.05
N SER A 84 -4.58 8.74 4.09
CA SER A 84 -5.96 9.20 4.03
C SER A 84 -6.21 10.38 4.95
N GLY A 85 -7.35 11.04 4.78
CA GLY A 85 -7.83 12.00 5.73
C GLY A 85 -8.29 11.29 7.01
N TYR A 86 -8.56 12.07 8.04
CA TYR A 86 -8.85 11.54 9.36
C TYR A 86 -10.01 10.52 9.38
N ALA A 87 -11.12 10.88 8.74
CA ALA A 87 -12.29 10.00 8.75
C ALA A 87 -12.04 8.71 7.98
N GLU A 88 -11.32 8.81 6.87
CA GLU A 88 -10.98 7.65 6.05
C GLU A 88 -9.99 6.74 6.77
N PHE A 89 -9.09 7.32 7.54
CA PHE A 89 -8.16 6.56 8.35
C PHE A 89 -8.89 5.72 9.40
N GLU A 90 -9.86 6.30 10.10
CA GLU A 90 -10.66 5.57 11.08
C GLU A 90 -11.42 4.41 10.43
N TYR A 91 -11.97 4.64 9.25
CA TYR A 91 -12.68 3.62 8.51
C TYR A 91 -11.75 2.48 8.09
N ALA A 92 -10.58 2.82 7.59
CA ALA A 92 -9.58 1.84 7.18
C ALA A 92 -9.08 1.02 8.37
N GLN A 93 -8.88 1.67 9.50
CA GLN A 93 -8.45 1.00 10.72
C GLN A 93 -9.49 -0.03 11.17
N SER A 94 -10.78 0.29 11.01
CA SER A 94 -11.85 -0.63 11.33
C SER A 94 -11.84 -1.87 10.44
N ALA A 95 -11.36 -1.77 9.21
CA ALA A 95 -11.29 -2.90 8.28
C ALA A 95 -10.35 -4.01 8.79
N CYS A 96 -9.32 -3.63 9.55
CA CYS A 96 -8.37 -4.57 10.16
C CYS A 96 -8.33 -4.40 11.67
N SER A 97 -9.49 -4.12 12.26
CA SER A 97 -9.58 -3.74 13.67
C SER A 97 -9.16 -4.83 14.65
N THR A 98 -9.12 -6.05 14.19
CA THR A 98 -8.73 -7.16 15.05
C THR A 98 -7.23 -7.41 15.05
N ALA A 99 -6.54 -6.71 14.21
CA ALA A 99 -5.10 -6.89 14.10
C ALA A 99 -4.34 -6.46 15.34
#